data_60f9f3ac7831c2ed79ce46fa6627770c
#
_entry.id   60f9f3ac7831c2ed79ce46fa6627770c
#
_cell.length_a   1.000
_cell.length_b   1.000
_cell.length_c   1.000
_cell.angle_alpha   90.00
_cell.angle_beta   90.00
_cell.angle_gamma   90.00
#
_symmetry.space_group_name_H-M   'P 1'
#
loop_
_entity.id
_entity.type
_entity.pdbx_description
1 polymer ?
#
loop_
_entity_poly.entity_id
_entity_poly.type
_entity_poly.pdbx_seq_one_letter_code
_entity_poly.pdbx_strand_id
1 'polypeptide(L)'
;RLETRDGKCVNILASVGGAQPDRQEMTVRGTAKSRRISEFYKDSESNGMEFIPLREEPKDPRAVSLKAQLDDLEKAYNGHPNKLATVDEALRVQVLIESILASK
;
A
#
# COMPACT_ATOMS: atom_id res chain seq x y z
N ARG A 1 11.22 -12.41 -3.98
CA ARG A 1 11.33 -11.41 -5.05
C ARG A 1 10.31 -11.71 -6.12
N LEU A 2 9.60 -10.69 -6.54
CA LEU A 2 8.65 -10.74 -7.65
C LEU A 2 9.14 -9.83 -8.78
N GLU A 3 8.65 -10.08 -9.97
CA GLU A 3 8.89 -9.23 -11.14
C GLU A 3 7.57 -8.93 -11.83
N THR A 4 7.36 -7.67 -12.18
CA THR A 4 6.18 -7.26 -12.94
C THR A 4 6.33 -7.63 -14.42
N ARG A 5 5.24 -7.64 -15.18
CA ARG A 5 5.27 -7.97 -16.62
C ARG A 5 6.16 -7.03 -17.44
N ASP A 6 6.38 -5.82 -16.96
CA ASP A 6 7.26 -4.80 -17.58
C ASP A 6 8.68 -4.80 -16.98
N GLY A 7 9.07 -5.88 -16.30
CA GLY A 7 10.43 -6.11 -15.81
C GLY A 7 10.83 -5.35 -14.54
N LYS A 8 9.88 -4.74 -13.82
CA LYS A 8 10.18 -4.06 -12.55
C LYS A 8 10.29 -5.07 -11.41
N CYS A 9 11.30 -4.89 -10.57
CA CYS A 9 11.50 -5.73 -9.40
C CYS A 9 10.66 -5.25 -8.21
N VAL A 10 9.99 -6.20 -7.56
CA VAL A 10 9.31 -6.00 -6.28
C VAL A 10 9.98 -6.92 -5.24
N ASN A 11 10.54 -6.32 -4.20
CA ASN A 11 11.11 -7.06 -3.08
C ASN A 11 10.14 -6.98 -1.90
N ILE A 12 9.74 -8.13 -1.39
CA ILE A 12 8.92 -8.24 -0.19
C ILE A 12 9.78 -8.89 0.88
N LEU A 13 9.89 -8.23 2.02
CA LEU A 13 10.50 -8.76 3.22
C LEU A 13 9.44 -8.77 4.31
N ALA A 14 9.13 -9.96 4.83
CA ALA A 14 8.21 -10.12 5.94
C ALA A 14 8.85 -11.01 7.00
N SER A 15 8.75 -10.59 8.25
CA SER A 15 9.15 -11.39 9.40
C SER A 15 8.17 -11.15 10.54
N VAL A 16 7.94 -12.16 11.35
CA VAL A 16 7.07 -12.10 12.52
C VAL A 16 7.86 -12.49 13.75
N GLY A 17 7.75 -11.68 14.80
CA GLY A 17 8.50 -11.85 16.05
C GLY A 17 9.89 -11.22 15.99
N GLY A 18 10.62 -11.34 17.10
CA GLY A 18 11.92 -10.72 17.29
C GLY A 18 11.89 -9.57 18.30
N ALA A 19 13.06 -9.15 18.75
CA ALA A 19 13.23 -8.08 19.75
C ALA A 19 13.43 -6.72 19.08
N GLN A 20 12.55 -6.34 18.19
CA GLN A 20 12.59 -5.04 17.48
C GLN A 20 11.20 -4.43 17.37
N PRO A 21 11.08 -3.10 17.27
CA PRO A 21 9.80 -2.45 17.03
C PRO A 21 9.16 -2.94 15.74
N ASP A 22 7.83 -3.04 15.74
CA ASP A 22 7.08 -3.30 14.52
C ASP A 22 7.36 -2.22 13.49
N ARG A 23 7.59 -2.66 12.25
CA ARG A 23 7.81 -1.78 11.11
C ARG A 23 7.02 -2.28 9.91
N GLN A 24 6.21 -1.39 9.37
CA GLN A 24 5.48 -1.65 8.13
C GLN A 24 5.77 -0.51 7.17
N GLU A 25 6.30 -0.85 6.03
CA GLU A 25 6.72 0.13 5.04
C GLU A 25 6.53 -0.42 3.63
N MET A 26 5.96 0.41 2.76
CA MET A 26 5.96 0.18 1.32
C MET A 26 6.62 1.38 0.64
N THR A 27 7.70 1.15 -0.08
CA THR A 27 8.39 2.19 -0.85
C THR A 27 8.34 1.88 -2.33
N VAL A 28 7.82 2.82 -3.12
CA VAL A 28 7.90 2.80 -4.59
C VAL A 28 8.97 3.79 -5.02
N ARG A 29 10.00 3.28 -5.68
CA ARG A 29 11.13 4.08 -6.16
C ARG A 29 10.95 4.41 -7.63
N GLY A 30 10.92 5.70 -7.94
CA GLY A 30 10.94 6.21 -9.30
C GLY A 30 12.24 6.96 -9.60
N THR A 31 12.44 7.31 -10.86
CA THR A 31 13.63 8.04 -11.31
C THR A 31 13.63 9.52 -10.92
N ALA A 32 12.46 10.13 -10.86
CA ALA A 32 12.30 11.54 -10.48
C ALA A 32 11.88 11.71 -9.03
N LYS A 33 10.97 10.85 -8.56
CA LYS A 33 10.40 10.88 -7.22
C LYS A 33 10.18 9.48 -6.69
N SER A 34 10.22 9.34 -5.38
CA SER A 34 9.87 8.11 -4.66
C SER A 34 8.73 8.38 -3.68
N ARG A 35 7.86 7.42 -3.48
CA ARG A 35 6.76 7.48 -2.51
C ARG A 35 6.94 6.40 -1.45
N ARG A 36 6.61 6.73 -0.22
CA ARG A 36 6.66 5.79 0.90
C ARG A 36 5.38 5.90 1.71
N ILE A 37 4.79 4.75 1.99
CA ILE A 37 3.76 4.60 3.00
C ILE A 37 4.38 3.82 4.15
N SER A 38 4.35 4.38 5.35
CA SER A 38 4.81 3.74 6.58
C SER A 38 3.70 3.75 7.63
N GLU A 39 3.76 2.80 8.57
CA GLU A 39 2.78 2.66 9.64
C GLU A 39 1.31 2.69 9.12
N PHE A 40 1.08 2.12 7.92
CA PHE A 40 -0.18 2.09 7.16
C PHE A 40 -0.69 3.44 6.65
N TYR A 41 -0.40 4.57 7.30
CA TYR A 41 -1.09 5.83 7.06
C TYR A 41 -0.16 7.01 6.77
N LYS A 42 1.13 6.89 7.07
CA LYS A 42 2.11 7.97 6.87
C LYS A 42 2.59 7.98 5.44
N ASP A 43 2.10 8.92 4.66
CA ASP A 43 2.43 9.09 3.25
C ASP A 43 3.48 10.19 3.08
N SER A 44 4.58 9.86 2.42
CA SER A 44 5.72 10.76 2.22
C SER A 44 6.29 10.64 0.81
N GLU A 45 6.93 11.70 0.36
CA GLU A 45 7.58 11.77 -0.95
C GLU A 45 9.03 12.20 -0.80
N SER A 46 9.88 11.68 -1.67
CA SER A 46 11.28 12.10 -1.78
C SER A 46 11.67 12.40 -3.22
N ASN A 47 12.47 13.42 -3.41
CA ASN A 47 13.14 13.77 -4.66
C ASN A 47 14.61 13.29 -4.72
N GLY A 48 15.02 12.45 -3.77
CA GLY A 48 16.35 11.85 -3.70
C GLY A 48 17.18 12.25 -2.46
N MET A 49 16.71 13.22 -1.68
CA MET A 49 17.40 13.65 -0.45
C MET A 49 16.79 12.94 0.79
N GLU A 50 15.59 13.32 1.15
CA GLU A 50 14.87 12.81 2.31
C GLU A 50 13.39 12.55 1.98
N PHE A 51 12.71 11.81 2.85
CA PHE A 51 11.27 11.62 2.74
C PHE A 51 10.53 12.70 3.54
N ILE A 52 9.77 13.53 2.84
CA ILE A 52 9.00 14.61 3.42
C ILE A 52 7.52 14.18 3.49
N PRO A 53 6.87 14.29 4.66
CA PRO A 53 5.44 14.01 4.79
C PRO A 53 4.61 14.85 3.81
N LEU A 54 3.66 14.23 3.13
CA LEU A 54 2.78 14.91 2.18
C LEU A 54 1.60 15.61 2.84
N ARG A 55 1.33 15.28 4.08
CA ARG A 55 0.23 15.83 4.89
C ARG A 55 0.57 15.70 6.37
N GLU A 56 -0.05 16.55 7.18
CA GLU A 56 -0.03 16.37 8.62
C GLU A 56 -0.72 15.07 9.02
N GLU A 57 -0.22 14.44 10.07
CA GLU A 57 -0.85 13.25 10.62
C GLU A 57 -2.19 13.63 11.26
N PRO A 58 -3.31 13.02 10.82
CA PRO A 58 -4.58 13.24 11.50
C PRO A 58 -4.55 12.61 12.90
N LYS A 59 -5.32 13.17 13.82
CA LYS A 59 -5.44 12.62 15.19
C LYS A 59 -5.88 11.16 15.21
N ASP A 60 -6.75 10.78 14.28
CA ASP A 60 -7.18 9.41 14.07
C ASP A 60 -7.12 9.05 12.57
N PRO A 61 -6.01 8.46 12.13
CA PRO A 61 -5.85 8.06 10.73
C PRO A 61 -6.82 6.96 10.30
N ARG A 62 -7.32 6.13 11.24
CA ARG A 62 -8.30 5.09 10.93
C ARG A 62 -9.65 5.68 10.56
N ALA A 63 -10.11 6.71 11.28
CA ALA A 63 -11.35 7.42 10.98
C ALA A 63 -11.29 8.08 9.59
N VAL A 64 -10.16 8.70 9.24
CA VAL A 64 -9.95 9.31 7.92
C VAL A 64 -9.99 8.25 6.81
N SER A 65 -9.33 7.11 7.02
CA SER A 65 -9.31 6.00 6.06
C SER A 65 -10.70 5.39 5.88
N LEU A 66 -11.43 5.16 6.98
CA LEU A 66 -12.78 4.62 6.93
C LEU A 66 -13.75 5.58 6.20
N LYS A 67 -13.65 6.89 6.50
CA LYS A 67 -14.46 7.88 5.78
C LYS A 67 -14.21 7.82 4.28
N ALA A 68 -12.97 7.76 3.84
CA ALA A 68 -12.64 7.67 2.41
C ALA A 68 -13.21 6.40 1.76
N GLN A 69 -13.22 5.26 2.47
CA GLN A 69 -13.83 4.03 1.99
C GLN A 69 -15.36 4.14 1.89
N LEU A 70 -16.00 4.78 2.86
CA LEU A 70 -17.45 5.01 2.85
C LEU A 70 -17.86 5.98 1.72
N ASP A 71 -17.07 7.03 1.48
CA ASP A 71 -17.29 7.95 0.36
C ASP A 71 -17.18 7.22 -1.00
N ASP A 72 -16.25 6.28 -1.14
CA ASP A 72 -16.13 5.46 -2.35
C ASP A 72 -17.24 4.40 -2.46
N LEU A 73 -17.73 3.88 -1.34
CA LEU A 73 -18.90 2.98 -1.32
C LEU A 73 -20.17 3.72 -1.78
N GLU A 74 -20.39 4.94 -1.32
CA GLU A 74 -21.50 5.79 -1.79
C GLU A 74 -21.42 6.04 -3.30
N LYS A 75 -20.24 6.36 -3.82
CA LYS A 75 -20.01 6.49 -5.27
C LYS A 75 -20.36 5.20 -6.02
N ALA A 76 -19.89 4.04 -5.52
CA ALA A 76 -20.18 2.75 -6.14
C ALA A 76 -21.68 2.45 -6.16
N TYR A 77 -22.39 2.72 -5.06
CA TYR A 77 -23.84 2.55 -4.97
C TYR A 77 -24.59 3.42 -5.99
N ASN A 78 -24.12 4.64 -6.22
CA ASN A 78 -24.69 5.58 -7.20
C ASN A 78 -24.20 5.37 -8.63
N GLY A 79 -23.42 4.31 -8.91
CA GLY A 79 -22.91 4.02 -10.25
C GLY A 79 -21.80 4.97 -10.71
N HIS A 80 -21.16 5.69 -9.81
CA HIS A 80 -20.07 6.59 -10.10
C HIS A 80 -18.69 5.89 -10.05
N PRO A 81 -17.67 6.40 -10.75
CA PRO A 81 -16.31 5.91 -10.63
C PRO A 81 -15.82 5.97 -9.17
N ASN A 82 -15.24 4.89 -8.69
CA ASN A 82 -14.77 4.74 -7.32
C ASN A 82 -13.44 3.97 -7.28
N LYS A 83 -12.81 3.90 -6.10
CA LYS A 83 -11.51 3.24 -5.89
C LYS A 83 -11.62 1.97 -5.06
N LEU A 84 -12.81 1.43 -4.86
CA LEU A 84 -12.97 0.17 -4.15
C LEU A 84 -12.36 -0.96 -4.96
N ALA A 85 -11.69 -1.87 -4.27
CA ALA A 85 -11.21 -3.10 -4.88
C ALA A 85 -12.39 -3.98 -5.30
N THR A 86 -12.31 -4.54 -6.50
CA THR A 86 -13.26 -5.52 -6.99
C THR A 86 -12.97 -6.92 -6.43
N VAL A 87 -13.96 -7.81 -6.50
CA VAL A 87 -13.77 -9.22 -6.11
C VAL A 87 -12.68 -9.88 -6.95
N ASP A 88 -12.59 -9.57 -8.24
CA ASP A 88 -11.55 -10.10 -9.13
C ASP A 88 -10.15 -9.62 -8.75
N GLU A 89 -10.01 -8.37 -8.32
CA GLU A 89 -8.74 -7.83 -7.82
C GLU A 89 -8.35 -8.51 -6.51
N ALA A 90 -9.29 -8.70 -5.59
CA ALA A 90 -9.05 -9.40 -4.34
C ALA A 90 -8.63 -10.87 -4.58
N LEU A 91 -9.29 -11.55 -5.51
CA LEU A 91 -8.94 -12.92 -5.88
C LEU A 91 -7.52 -13.00 -6.48
N ARG A 92 -7.14 -12.07 -7.35
CA ARG A 92 -5.77 -12.03 -7.90
C ARG A 92 -4.71 -11.83 -6.82
N VAL A 93 -4.98 -10.99 -5.83
CA VAL A 93 -4.09 -10.80 -4.67
C VAL A 93 -3.99 -12.10 -3.86
N GLN A 94 -5.10 -12.77 -3.60
CA GLN A 94 -5.11 -14.04 -2.87
C GLN A 94 -4.30 -15.12 -3.60
N VAL A 95 -4.49 -15.30 -4.90
CA VAL A 95 -3.72 -16.24 -5.71
C VAL A 95 -2.22 -15.93 -5.68
N LEU A 96 -1.85 -14.65 -5.72
CA LEU A 96 -0.45 -14.24 -5.62
C LEU A 96 0.14 -14.59 -4.25
N ILE A 97 -0.58 -14.32 -3.16
CA ILE A 97 -0.15 -14.64 -1.80
C ILE A 97 0.05 -16.16 -1.65
N GLU A 98 -0.91 -16.96 -2.10
CA GLU A 98 -0.81 -18.43 -2.08
C GLU A 98 0.43 -18.93 -2.85
N SER A 99 0.70 -18.34 -4.01
CA SER A 99 1.89 -18.73 -4.79
C SER A 99 3.21 -18.34 -4.11
N ILE A 100 3.25 -17.21 -3.39
CA ILE A 100 4.42 -16.79 -2.59
C ILE A 100 4.64 -17.77 -1.43
N LEU A 101 3.57 -18.14 -0.73
CA LEU A 101 3.65 -19.06 0.41
C LEU A 101 3.99 -20.50 -0.01
N ALA A 102 3.58 -20.91 -1.20
CA ALA A 102 3.89 -22.24 -1.76
C ALA A 102 5.31 -22.34 -2.32
N SER A 103 5.95 -21.21 -2.67
CA SER A 103 7.35 -21.20 -3.14
C SER A 103 8.29 -21.35 -1.93
N LYS A 104 8.79 -22.57 -1.76
CA LYS A 104 9.80 -22.92 -0.76
C LYS A 104 11.22 -22.78 -1.34
#